data_4938897a55d7b1d9ad8e02dbc252a4f8
#
_entry.id   4938897a55d7b1d9ad8e02dbc252a4f8
#
_cell.length_a   1.000
_cell.length_b   1.000
_cell.length_c   1.000
_cell.angle_alpha   90.00
_cell.angle_beta   90.00
_cell.angle_gamma   90.00
#
_symmetry.space_group_name_H-M   'P 1'
#
loop_
_entity.id
_entity.type
_entity.pdbx_description
1 polymer ?
#
loop_
_entity_poly.entity_id
_entity_poly.type
_entity_poly.pdbx_seq_one_letter_code
_entity_poly.pdbx_strand_id
1 'polypeptide(L)'
;MHQEQALQAARSALATAVVGLLIALPSVAGVQFVAPEGPEGQVAPAPVPVGEPIAAQRLRHKVHFIYMGGDDCPSCVVWRRAELPRLALSDAFRASRYSFVNKPILSGVPGLFLLPYEVKPYKAVLDQASGGNMGSPHYAILVDGVLHHYGFSAPPAERMEQMLRAALTDGRWPEPTRCLMRRPRAVTQCAESVPG
;
A
#
# COMPACT_ATOMS: atom_id res chain seq x y z
N MET A 1 -37.74 -30.38 -18.62
CA MET A 1 -37.40 -30.04 -20.00
C MET A 1 -38.09 -28.77 -20.54
N HIS A 2 -38.64 -27.88 -19.68
CA HIS A 2 -39.31 -26.64 -20.14
C HIS A 2 -38.60 -25.36 -19.70
N GLN A 3 -37.49 -25.44 -18.98
CA GLN A 3 -36.81 -24.24 -18.45
C GLN A 3 -35.63 -23.75 -19.32
N GLU A 4 -35.12 -24.56 -20.22
CA GLU A 4 -34.00 -24.19 -21.11
C GLU A 4 -34.42 -23.42 -22.37
N GLN A 5 -35.67 -23.51 -22.77
CA GLN A 5 -36.17 -22.78 -23.95
C GLN A 5 -36.47 -21.30 -23.69
N ALA A 6 -36.69 -20.90 -22.45
CA ALA A 6 -36.95 -19.51 -22.10
C ALA A 6 -35.69 -18.62 -22.08
N LEU A 7 -34.51 -19.21 -21.89
CA LEU A 7 -33.24 -18.48 -21.83
C LEU A 7 -32.62 -18.20 -23.21
N GLN A 8 -33.01 -18.90 -24.24
CA GLN A 8 -32.53 -18.66 -25.60
C GLN A 8 -33.28 -17.54 -26.34
N ALA A 9 -34.52 -17.26 -25.97
CA ALA A 9 -35.30 -16.20 -26.59
C ALA A 9 -34.89 -14.77 -26.17
N ALA A 10 -34.23 -14.63 -25.01
CA ALA A 10 -33.81 -13.32 -24.49
C ALA A 10 -32.46 -12.82 -25.07
N ARG A 11 -31.74 -13.65 -25.80
CA ARG A 11 -30.42 -13.28 -26.37
C ARG A 11 -30.45 -12.71 -27.78
N SER A 12 -31.59 -12.76 -28.47
CA SER A 12 -31.68 -12.32 -29.89
C SER A 12 -32.24 -10.93 -30.09
N ALA A 13 -32.60 -10.19 -29.06
CA ALA A 13 -33.26 -8.87 -29.19
C ALA A 13 -32.35 -7.64 -28.93
N LEU A 14 -31.02 -7.83 -28.78
CA LEU A 14 -30.09 -6.74 -28.43
C LEU A 14 -29.03 -6.42 -29.50
N ALA A 15 -29.28 -6.80 -30.73
CA ALA A 15 -28.37 -6.54 -31.83
C ALA A 15 -29.07 -5.83 -32.98
N THR A 16 -29.51 -4.59 -32.82
CA THR A 16 -29.74 -3.66 -33.94
C THR A 16 -30.20 -2.30 -33.43
N ALA A 17 -29.31 -1.40 -33.07
CA ALA A 17 -29.54 0.06 -33.06
C ALA A 17 -28.22 0.80 -32.79
N VAL A 18 -27.27 0.76 -33.71
CA VAL A 18 -26.20 1.77 -33.79
C VAL A 18 -26.15 2.22 -35.25
N VAL A 19 -27.03 3.11 -35.62
CA VAL A 19 -26.97 3.83 -36.90
C VAL A 19 -26.94 5.32 -36.57
N GLY A 20 -25.79 5.93 -36.87
CA GLY A 20 -25.70 7.26 -37.44
C GLY A 20 -26.12 8.44 -36.60
N LEU A 21 -25.17 9.00 -35.85
CA LEU A 21 -25.21 10.44 -35.56
C LEU A 21 -23.83 11.03 -35.91
N LEU A 22 -23.67 11.38 -37.19
CA LEU A 22 -22.62 12.27 -37.68
C LEU A 22 -22.97 13.69 -37.21
N ILE A 23 -22.40 14.09 -36.08
CA ILE A 23 -22.45 15.47 -35.60
C ILE A 23 -21.32 16.22 -36.33
N ALA A 24 -21.69 17.09 -37.23
CA ALA A 24 -20.81 18.09 -37.84
C ALA A 24 -20.27 19.01 -36.75
N LEU A 25 -18.97 18.95 -36.49
CA LEU A 25 -18.27 19.87 -35.59
C LEU A 25 -18.10 21.22 -36.36
N PRO A 26 -18.54 22.35 -35.79
CA PRO A 26 -18.18 23.66 -36.31
C PRO A 26 -16.68 23.89 -36.10
N SER A 27 -15.99 24.26 -37.17
CA SER A 27 -14.62 24.77 -37.16
C SER A 27 -14.56 26.02 -36.27
N VAL A 28 -14.04 25.89 -35.05
CA VAL A 28 -13.74 27.04 -34.23
C VAL A 28 -12.42 27.61 -34.72
N ALA A 29 -12.52 28.80 -35.34
CA ALA A 29 -11.39 29.61 -35.76
C ALA A 29 -10.43 29.88 -34.60
N GLY A 30 -9.15 29.84 -34.93
CA GLY A 30 -7.97 29.95 -34.08
C GLY A 30 -8.07 30.95 -32.93
N VAL A 31 -8.06 30.38 -31.74
CA VAL A 31 -7.61 31.12 -30.54
C VAL A 31 -6.10 30.90 -30.48
N GLN A 32 -5.36 31.95 -30.84
CA GLN A 32 -3.91 31.99 -30.55
C GLN A 32 -3.74 32.07 -29.05
N PHE A 33 -3.33 30.95 -28.46
CA PHE A 33 -2.81 30.93 -27.07
C PHE A 33 -1.49 31.70 -27.06
N VAL A 34 -1.53 32.94 -26.63
CA VAL A 34 -0.33 33.63 -26.14
C VAL A 34 0.09 32.91 -24.86
N ALA A 35 1.17 32.14 -24.93
CA ALA A 35 1.77 31.55 -23.74
C ALA A 35 2.19 32.69 -22.82
N PRO A 36 1.78 32.69 -21.54
CA PRO A 36 2.37 33.62 -20.59
C PRO A 36 3.85 33.26 -20.46
N GLU A 37 4.73 34.23 -20.72
CA GLU A 37 6.13 34.15 -20.35
C GLU A 37 6.20 33.92 -18.83
N GLY A 38 6.38 32.65 -18.44
CA GLY A 38 6.57 32.25 -17.07
C GLY A 38 7.90 32.80 -16.57
N PRO A 39 8.01 33.21 -15.28
CA PRO A 39 9.25 33.69 -14.74
C PRO A 39 10.32 32.61 -14.85
N GLU A 40 11.39 32.96 -15.57
CA GLU A 40 12.65 32.20 -15.59
C GLU A 40 13.13 32.04 -14.15
N GLY A 41 13.18 30.82 -13.67
CA GLY A 41 13.72 30.55 -12.33
C GLY A 41 13.19 29.30 -11.64
N GLN A 42 12.57 28.36 -12.35
CA GLN A 42 12.37 27.04 -11.76
C GLN A 42 13.72 26.32 -11.71
N VAL A 43 14.43 26.54 -10.60
CA VAL A 43 15.52 25.69 -10.18
C VAL A 43 14.96 24.27 -10.10
N ALA A 44 15.39 23.40 -11.01
CA ALA A 44 15.04 21.99 -10.95
C ALA A 44 15.33 21.49 -9.54
N PRO A 45 14.39 20.78 -8.88
CA PRO A 45 14.66 20.23 -7.55
C PRO A 45 15.94 19.39 -7.65
N ALA A 46 16.88 19.70 -6.76
CA ALA A 46 18.13 18.94 -6.68
C ALA A 46 17.79 17.44 -6.62
N PRO A 47 18.50 16.59 -7.35
CA PRO A 47 18.29 15.15 -7.32
C PRO A 47 18.37 14.71 -5.87
N VAL A 48 17.28 14.11 -5.36
CA VAL A 48 17.27 13.52 -4.01
C VAL A 48 18.39 12.49 -4.00
N PRO A 49 19.35 12.54 -3.06
CA PRO A 49 20.46 11.62 -3.05
C PRO A 49 19.88 10.19 -2.96
N VAL A 50 20.11 9.42 -4.01
CA VAL A 50 19.80 7.99 -4.02
C VAL A 50 20.67 7.40 -2.92
N GLY A 51 20.03 6.96 -1.82
CA GLY A 51 20.76 6.40 -0.68
C GLY A 51 21.70 5.29 -1.15
N GLU A 52 22.86 5.18 -0.49
CA GLU A 52 23.82 4.11 -0.79
C GLU A 52 23.13 2.73 -0.85
N PRO A 53 23.54 1.86 -1.78
CA PRO A 53 23.03 0.50 -1.86
C PRO A 53 23.12 -0.21 -0.50
N ILE A 54 22.05 -0.90 -0.09
CA ILE A 54 22.06 -1.64 1.19
C ILE A 54 23.20 -2.65 1.25
N ALA A 55 23.68 -3.17 0.12
CA ALA A 55 24.83 -4.04 0.06
C ALA A 55 26.11 -3.43 0.67
N ALA A 56 26.24 -2.08 0.67
CA ALA A 56 27.32 -1.36 1.32
C ALA A 56 27.04 -1.04 2.80
N GLN A 57 25.78 -1.17 3.23
CA GLN A 57 25.35 -0.93 4.60
C GLN A 57 25.31 -2.26 5.37
N ARG A 58 25.84 -2.30 6.59
CA ARG A 58 25.68 -3.49 7.45
C ARG A 58 24.22 -3.64 7.84
N LEU A 59 23.60 -4.72 7.40
CA LEU A 59 22.31 -5.14 7.92
C LEU A 59 22.48 -5.53 9.39
N ARG A 60 21.75 -4.87 10.27
CA ARG A 60 21.81 -5.11 11.73
C ARG A 60 20.65 -5.95 12.23
N HIS A 61 19.53 -5.88 11.53
CA HIS A 61 18.27 -6.46 11.98
C HIS A 61 17.62 -7.35 10.94
N LYS A 62 16.80 -8.28 11.42
CA LYS A 62 15.88 -9.07 10.60
C LYS A 62 14.54 -8.35 10.55
N VAL A 63 14.17 -7.90 9.38
CA VAL A 63 12.92 -7.18 9.18
C VAL A 63 11.86 -8.08 8.53
N HIS A 64 10.64 -8.07 9.09
CA HIS A 64 9.50 -8.75 8.52
C HIS A 64 8.39 -7.74 8.22
N PHE A 65 8.12 -7.53 6.96
CA PHE A 65 7.04 -6.68 6.47
C PHE A 65 5.80 -7.53 6.22
N ILE A 66 4.70 -7.25 6.94
CA ILE A 66 3.42 -7.92 6.82
C ILE A 66 2.43 -6.93 6.21
N TYR A 67 1.83 -7.28 5.08
CA TYR A 67 0.76 -6.53 4.45
C TYR A 67 -0.54 -7.31 4.54
N MET A 68 -1.60 -6.68 5.03
CA MET A 68 -2.92 -7.27 5.25
C MET A 68 -3.97 -6.54 4.44
N GLY A 69 -4.57 -7.20 3.46
CA GLY A 69 -5.60 -6.62 2.60
C GLY A 69 -6.24 -7.66 1.70
N GLY A 70 -7.35 -7.33 1.07
CA GLY A 70 -8.12 -8.26 0.24
C GLY A 70 -8.35 -7.76 -1.19
N ASP A 71 -8.99 -8.61 -1.98
CA ASP A 71 -9.38 -8.30 -3.35
C ASP A 71 -10.68 -7.49 -3.41
N ASP A 72 -11.45 -7.49 -2.33
CA ASP A 72 -12.64 -6.68 -2.09
C ASP A 72 -12.32 -5.25 -1.63
N CYS A 73 -11.04 -4.92 -1.48
CA CYS A 73 -10.56 -3.61 -1.05
C CYS A 73 -9.91 -2.89 -2.24
N PRO A 74 -10.56 -1.87 -2.85
CA PRO A 74 -10.03 -1.18 -4.02
C PRO A 74 -8.65 -0.58 -3.80
N SER A 75 -8.40 0.08 -2.66
CA SER A 75 -7.10 0.65 -2.32
C SER A 75 -6.02 -0.43 -2.16
N CYS A 76 -6.38 -1.62 -1.63
CA CYS A 76 -5.46 -2.75 -1.53
C CYS A 76 -5.05 -3.26 -2.91
N VAL A 77 -6.02 -3.38 -3.83
CA VAL A 77 -5.77 -3.83 -5.21
C VAL A 77 -4.89 -2.83 -5.94
N VAL A 78 -5.19 -1.52 -5.83
CA VAL A 78 -4.39 -0.46 -6.44
C VAL A 78 -2.96 -0.49 -5.90
N TRP A 79 -2.77 -0.55 -4.59
CA TRP A 79 -1.45 -0.59 -3.97
C TRP A 79 -0.64 -1.82 -4.42
N ARG A 80 -1.23 -2.99 -4.42
CA ARG A 80 -0.56 -4.23 -4.85
C ARG A 80 -0.19 -4.21 -6.34
N ARG A 81 -0.97 -3.54 -7.18
CA ARG A 81 -0.69 -3.45 -8.63
C ARG A 81 0.31 -2.37 -8.98
N ALA A 82 0.28 -1.23 -8.30
CA ALA A 82 1.11 -0.08 -8.63
C ALA A 82 2.37 0.01 -7.75
N GLU A 83 2.24 -0.16 -6.45
CA GLU A 83 3.32 0.13 -5.50
C GLU A 83 4.16 -1.10 -5.16
N LEU A 84 3.53 -2.26 -4.95
CA LEU A 84 4.27 -3.47 -4.59
C LEU A 84 5.32 -3.90 -5.64
N PRO A 85 5.05 -3.86 -6.96
CA PRO A 85 6.09 -4.18 -7.96
C PRO A 85 7.27 -3.21 -7.93
N ARG A 86 7.03 -1.91 -7.68
CA ARG A 86 8.08 -0.90 -7.54
C ARG A 86 8.91 -1.15 -6.28
N LEU A 87 8.22 -1.41 -5.16
CA LEU A 87 8.88 -1.73 -3.89
C LEU A 87 9.72 -3.01 -3.99
N ALA A 88 9.26 -4.02 -4.72
CA ALA A 88 9.95 -5.29 -4.91
C ALA A 88 11.30 -5.15 -5.64
N LEU A 89 11.50 -4.07 -6.38
CA LEU A 89 12.79 -3.76 -7.01
C LEU A 89 13.82 -3.22 -6.02
N SER A 90 13.39 -2.74 -4.86
CA SER A 90 14.29 -2.14 -3.87
C SER A 90 15.11 -3.19 -3.10
N ASP A 91 16.33 -2.83 -2.75
CA ASP A 91 17.21 -3.68 -1.96
C ASP A 91 16.68 -3.89 -0.54
N ALA A 92 16.02 -2.86 0.02
CA ALA A 92 15.44 -2.94 1.35
C ALA A 92 14.32 -3.97 1.43
N PHE A 93 13.46 -4.03 0.42
CA PHE A 93 12.41 -5.03 0.36
C PHE A 93 12.98 -6.45 0.18
N ARG A 94 13.97 -6.59 -0.73
CA ARG A 94 14.63 -7.90 -0.96
C ARG A 94 15.39 -8.42 0.26
N ALA A 95 15.92 -7.51 1.09
CA ALA A 95 16.57 -7.86 2.35
C ALA A 95 15.59 -8.16 3.50
N SER A 96 14.32 -7.79 3.32
CA SER A 96 13.25 -8.02 4.29
C SER A 96 12.48 -9.30 3.97
N ARG A 97 11.90 -9.93 4.99
CA ARG A 97 10.87 -10.94 4.77
C ARG A 97 9.55 -10.25 4.46
N TYR A 98 8.84 -10.71 3.46
CA TYR A 98 7.49 -10.22 3.13
C TYR A 98 6.44 -11.31 3.35
N SER A 99 5.31 -10.95 3.96
CA SER A 99 4.13 -11.80 4.06
C SER A 99 2.88 -11.04 3.67
N PHE A 100 2.09 -11.65 2.81
CA PHE A 100 0.75 -11.18 2.46
C PHE A 100 -0.30 -11.93 3.26
N VAL A 101 -1.20 -11.20 3.91
CA VAL A 101 -2.34 -11.74 4.63
C VAL A 101 -3.61 -11.30 3.91
N ASN A 102 -4.30 -12.24 3.28
CA ASN A 102 -5.59 -11.96 2.66
C ASN A 102 -6.66 -11.79 3.74
N LYS A 103 -7.38 -10.68 3.70
CA LYS A 103 -8.48 -10.38 4.64
C LYS A 103 -9.57 -9.53 3.99
N PRO A 104 -10.85 -9.75 4.32
CA PRO A 104 -11.94 -8.89 3.86
C PRO A 104 -11.75 -7.43 4.30
N ILE A 105 -12.25 -6.47 3.47
CA ILE A 105 -12.08 -5.04 3.72
C ILE A 105 -12.57 -4.60 5.09
N LEU A 106 -13.71 -5.11 5.54
CA LEU A 106 -14.34 -4.74 6.81
C LEU A 106 -13.97 -5.69 7.96
N SER A 107 -12.83 -6.35 7.91
CA SER A 107 -12.34 -7.20 9.00
C SER A 107 -11.14 -6.57 9.71
N GLY A 108 -10.94 -6.96 10.98
CA GLY A 108 -9.69 -6.70 11.70
C GLY A 108 -8.58 -7.66 11.29
N VAL A 109 -7.63 -7.92 12.17
CA VAL A 109 -6.61 -8.95 11.96
C VAL A 109 -7.29 -10.33 11.88
N PRO A 110 -7.04 -11.13 10.83
CA PRO A 110 -7.69 -12.43 10.66
C PRO A 110 -7.46 -13.39 11.83
N GLY A 111 -8.40 -14.32 12.01
CA GLY A 111 -8.26 -15.40 12.99
C GLY A 111 -6.99 -16.24 12.73
N LEU A 112 -6.48 -16.88 13.79
CA LEU A 112 -5.19 -17.60 13.76
C LEU A 112 -5.08 -18.63 12.62
N PHE A 113 -6.19 -19.31 12.27
CA PHE A 113 -6.20 -20.30 11.21
C PHE A 113 -6.07 -19.72 9.79
N LEU A 114 -6.44 -18.45 9.63
CA LEU A 114 -6.36 -17.73 8.35
C LEU A 114 -5.02 -17.01 8.15
N LEU A 115 -4.18 -16.98 9.18
CA LEU A 115 -2.86 -16.37 9.07
C LEU A 115 -1.85 -17.34 8.44
N PRO A 116 -0.96 -16.85 7.56
CA PRO A 116 0.22 -17.58 7.14
C PRO A 116 1.01 -18.07 8.35
N TYR A 117 1.63 -19.26 8.24
CA TYR A 117 2.33 -19.88 9.37
C TYR A 117 3.34 -18.94 10.04
N GLU A 118 4.09 -18.20 9.25
CA GLU A 118 5.11 -17.25 9.71
C GLU A 118 4.54 -15.99 10.39
N VAL A 119 3.25 -15.70 10.19
CA VAL A 119 2.57 -14.55 10.81
C VAL A 119 1.86 -14.94 12.10
N LYS A 120 1.50 -16.22 12.27
CA LYS A 120 0.78 -16.72 13.46
C LYS A 120 1.38 -16.30 14.80
N PRO A 121 2.72 -16.35 15.01
CA PRO A 121 3.32 -15.95 16.28
C PRO A 121 3.03 -14.50 16.67
N TYR A 122 2.74 -13.66 15.70
CA TYR A 122 2.51 -12.21 15.90
C TYR A 122 1.03 -11.83 16.07
N LYS A 123 0.10 -12.81 16.03
CA LYS A 123 -1.34 -12.55 16.08
C LYS A 123 -1.74 -11.65 17.25
N ALA A 124 -1.27 -11.96 18.46
CA ALA A 124 -1.64 -11.19 19.65
C ALA A 124 -1.18 -9.72 19.57
N VAL A 125 0.06 -9.49 19.14
CA VAL A 125 0.59 -8.13 19.02
C VAL A 125 -0.05 -7.36 17.87
N LEU A 126 -0.41 -8.02 16.77
CA LEU A 126 -1.15 -7.41 15.67
C LEU A 126 -2.57 -7.03 16.09
N ASP A 127 -3.27 -7.87 16.86
CA ASP A 127 -4.59 -7.54 17.42
C ASP A 127 -4.51 -6.33 18.35
N GLN A 128 -3.55 -6.32 19.25
CA GLN A 128 -3.32 -5.21 20.15
C GLN A 128 -3.06 -3.92 19.36
N ALA A 129 -2.17 -3.96 18.37
CA ALA A 129 -1.81 -2.80 17.56
C ALA A 129 -2.97 -2.31 16.69
N SER A 130 -3.80 -3.21 16.19
CA SER A 130 -5.01 -2.84 15.42
C SER A 130 -6.05 -2.13 16.30
N GLY A 131 -6.03 -2.40 17.61
CA GLY A 131 -7.01 -1.84 18.56
C GLY A 131 -8.44 -2.21 18.26
N GLY A 132 -8.67 -3.33 17.56
CA GLY A 132 -9.98 -3.74 17.07
C GLY A 132 -10.49 -2.88 15.91
N ASN A 133 -9.65 -2.03 15.32
CA ASN A 133 -10.02 -1.30 14.11
C ASN A 133 -10.21 -2.27 12.94
N MET A 134 -11.32 -2.06 12.25
CA MET A 134 -11.64 -2.75 11.01
C MET A 134 -11.25 -1.89 9.82
N GLY A 135 -11.17 -2.50 8.66
CA GLY A 135 -10.79 -1.83 7.42
C GLY A 135 -9.56 -2.44 6.78
N SER A 136 -9.17 -1.93 5.62
CA SER A 136 -8.01 -2.38 4.85
C SER A 136 -7.48 -1.22 3.99
N PRO A 137 -6.20 -1.22 3.64
CA PRO A 137 -5.17 -2.15 4.09
C PRO A 137 -4.63 -1.83 5.49
N HIS A 138 -4.12 -2.86 6.16
CA HIS A 138 -3.22 -2.69 7.31
C HIS A 138 -1.82 -3.16 6.92
N TYR A 139 -0.80 -2.68 7.60
CA TYR A 139 0.55 -3.20 7.47
C TYR A 139 1.30 -3.15 8.78
N ALA A 140 2.27 -4.02 8.92
CA ALA A 140 3.12 -4.10 10.10
C ALA A 140 4.58 -4.30 9.68
N ILE A 141 5.50 -3.70 10.42
CA ILE A 141 6.94 -3.90 10.30
C ILE A 141 7.44 -4.41 11.64
N LEU A 142 7.98 -5.62 11.63
CA LEU A 142 8.64 -6.20 12.79
C LEU A 142 10.15 -6.14 12.60
N VAL A 143 10.86 -5.84 13.67
CA VAL A 143 12.31 -5.82 13.74
C VAL A 143 12.73 -6.85 14.79
N ASP A 144 13.50 -7.86 14.40
CA ASP A 144 13.92 -8.98 15.26
C ASP A 144 12.75 -9.68 15.99
N GLY A 145 11.58 -9.73 15.31
CA GLY A 145 10.39 -10.35 15.86
C GLY A 145 9.54 -9.44 16.76
N VAL A 146 9.97 -8.22 17.02
CA VAL A 146 9.23 -7.22 17.80
C VAL A 146 8.50 -6.27 16.87
N LEU A 147 7.25 -5.94 17.19
CA LEU A 147 6.48 -4.97 16.40
C LEU A 147 7.08 -3.57 16.56
N HIS A 148 7.63 -3.04 15.47
CA HIS A 148 8.23 -1.72 15.41
C HIS A 148 7.25 -0.66 14.89
N HIS A 149 6.42 -1.03 13.91
CA HIS A 149 5.44 -0.12 13.33
C HIS A 149 4.18 -0.87 12.90
N TYR A 150 3.03 -0.22 13.08
CA TYR A 150 1.73 -0.69 12.59
C TYR A 150 0.98 0.49 11.97
N GLY A 151 0.44 0.30 10.77
CA GLY A 151 -0.25 1.39 10.08
C GLY A 151 -1.47 0.92 9.29
N PHE A 152 -2.31 1.91 8.99
CA PHE A 152 -3.43 1.80 8.07
C PHE A 152 -3.07 2.57 6.80
N SER A 153 -3.60 2.14 5.63
CA SER A 153 -3.30 2.75 4.34
C SER A 153 -1.80 2.70 4.04
N ALA A 154 -1.36 1.60 3.45
CA ALA A 154 0.06 1.42 3.10
C ALA A 154 0.57 2.60 2.28
N PRO A 155 1.73 3.16 2.64
CA PRO A 155 2.30 4.31 1.96
C PRO A 155 2.81 3.94 0.55
N PRO A 156 3.14 4.93 -0.29
CA PRO A 156 3.81 4.69 -1.57
C PRO A 156 5.11 3.90 -1.42
N ALA A 157 5.53 3.25 -2.51
CA ALA A 157 6.70 2.35 -2.53
C ALA A 157 7.97 3.00 -1.98
N GLU A 158 8.26 4.24 -2.37
CA GLU A 158 9.46 4.98 -1.93
C GLU A 158 9.48 5.20 -0.41
N ARG A 159 8.30 5.50 0.15
CA ARG A 159 8.19 5.72 1.59
C ARG A 159 8.31 4.41 2.35
N MET A 160 7.68 3.34 1.85
CA MET A 160 7.82 2.00 2.44
C MET A 160 9.28 1.53 2.38
N GLU A 161 9.98 1.76 1.28
CA GLU A 161 11.40 1.44 1.16
C GLU A 161 12.23 2.16 2.22
N GLN A 162 12.01 3.47 2.42
CA GLN A 162 12.71 4.24 3.46
C GLN A 162 12.48 3.66 4.86
N MET A 163 11.23 3.24 5.16
CA MET A 163 10.90 2.60 6.43
C MET A 163 11.63 1.26 6.61
N LEU A 164 11.62 0.41 5.57
CA LEU A 164 12.32 -0.88 5.61
C LEU A 164 13.84 -0.70 5.73
N ARG A 165 14.41 0.26 5.00
CA ARG A 165 15.83 0.60 5.08
C ARG A 165 16.22 1.05 6.48
N ALA A 166 15.45 1.97 7.08
CA ALA A 166 15.68 2.42 8.45
C ALA A 166 15.60 1.26 9.45
N ALA A 167 14.61 0.38 9.30
CA ALA A 167 14.46 -0.80 10.16
C ALA A 167 15.62 -1.80 10.02
N LEU A 168 16.20 -1.95 8.83
CA LEU A 168 17.32 -2.87 8.57
C LEU A 168 18.66 -2.37 9.13
N THR A 169 18.85 -1.05 9.26
CA THR A 169 20.17 -0.42 9.48
C THR A 169 20.26 0.48 10.70
N ASP A 170 19.24 0.55 11.56
CA ASP A 170 19.10 1.55 12.64
C ASP A 170 19.13 3.00 12.10
N GLY A 171 18.71 3.17 10.87
CA GLY A 171 18.63 4.48 10.25
C GLY A 171 17.50 5.32 10.84
N ARG A 172 17.53 6.62 10.54
CA ARG A 172 16.48 7.54 10.97
C ARG A 172 15.13 7.11 10.40
N TRP A 173 14.16 6.86 11.29
CA TRP A 173 12.80 6.52 10.89
C TRP A 173 12.13 7.71 10.16
N PRO A 174 11.58 7.50 8.97
CA PRO A 174 11.08 8.59 8.14
C PRO A 174 9.78 9.22 8.64
N GLU A 175 9.03 8.52 9.48
CA GLU A 175 7.78 9.02 10.07
C GLU A 175 7.92 9.12 11.59
N PRO A 176 7.25 10.08 12.23
CA PRO A 176 7.09 10.02 13.67
C PRO A 176 6.43 8.69 14.00
N THR A 177 6.99 7.94 14.94
CA THR A 177 6.47 6.64 15.38
C THR A 177 5.04 6.85 15.86
N ARG A 178 4.08 6.62 14.97
CA ARG A 178 2.67 6.66 15.34
C ARG A 178 2.30 5.32 15.95
N CYS A 179 2.62 5.19 17.20
CA CYS A 179 1.97 4.21 18.02
C CYS A 179 0.56 4.70 18.28
N LEU A 180 -0.32 4.43 17.34
CA LEU A 180 -1.72 4.77 17.45
C LEU A 180 -2.39 3.77 18.37
N MET A 181 -2.44 4.11 19.65
CA MET A 181 -3.42 3.52 20.54
C MET A 181 -3.95 4.57 21.50
N ARG A 182 -4.98 5.24 21.11
CA ARG A 182 -5.87 5.91 22.06
C ARG A 182 -7.10 5.05 22.32
N ARG A 183 -6.94 4.05 23.15
CA ARG A 183 -8.00 3.60 24.06
C ARG A 183 -7.41 3.56 25.46
N PRO A 184 -8.12 4.01 26.52
CA PRO A 184 -7.52 4.29 27.84
C PRO A 184 -7.06 3.05 28.61
N ARG A 185 -6.89 1.87 27.99
CA ARG A 185 -6.49 0.62 28.65
C ARG A 185 -5.46 -0.23 27.90
N ALA A 186 -4.90 0.22 26.80
CA ALA A 186 -3.85 -0.52 26.10
C ALA A 186 -2.61 0.38 25.98
N VAL A 187 -1.70 0.24 26.91
CA VAL A 187 -0.35 0.81 26.81
C VAL A 187 0.43 -0.08 25.86
N THR A 188 0.47 0.28 24.58
CA THR A 188 1.46 -0.27 23.68
C THR A 188 2.72 0.54 23.89
N GLN A 189 3.73 -0.04 24.51
CA GLN A 189 5.07 0.53 24.53
C GLN A 189 5.60 0.44 23.11
N CYS A 190 5.53 1.53 22.39
CA CYS A 190 6.36 1.72 21.22
C CYS A 190 7.76 1.98 21.71
N ALA A 191 8.76 1.32 21.13
CA ALA A 191 10.14 1.65 21.40
C ALA A 191 10.32 3.16 21.14
N GLU A 192 10.55 3.92 22.19
CA GLU A 192 10.94 5.32 22.08
C GLU A 192 12.19 5.33 21.21
N SER A 193 12.14 6.14 20.16
CA SER A 193 13.32 6.44 19.35
C SER A 193 14.38 6.96 20.31
N VAL A 194 15.40 6.15 20.55
CA VAL A 194 16.59 6.59 21.28
C VAL A 194 17.16 7.77 20.50
N PRO A 195 17.22 8.98 21.08
CA PRO A 195 17.88 10.10 20.42
C PRO A 195 19.36 9.76 20.30
N GLY A 196 19.85 9.66 19.04
CA GLY A 196 21.27 9.53 18.72
C GLY A 196 22.00 10.86 18.88
#